data_9862d18cae250bef4f978c3d36819e32
#
_entry.id   9862d18cae250bef4f978c3d36819e32
#
_cell.length_a   1.000
_cell.length_b   1.000
_cell.length_c   1.000
_cell.angle_alpha   90.00
_cell.angle_beta   90.00
_cell.angle_gamma   90.00
#
_symmetry.space_group_name_H-M   'P 1'
#
loop_
_entity.id
_entity.type
_entity.pdbx_description
1 polymer ?
#
loop_
_entity_poly.entity_id
_entity_poly.type
_entity_poly.pdbx_seq_one_letter_code
_entity_poly.pdbx_strand_id
1 'polypeptide(L)'
;MTQQLKLTIELVPQTCWYSNLRNEVTRSTWDKIRKSSYAKYGYRCAICGGDSRLNCHEIWHYDDQNHIQKLAGFIALCDMCHHVKHIGFAAILAEEGNLDYEKLVQHFMKVNNCTPRVFEDHRTSAFDQWRERSKHNWNTNLGEYQSLIES
;
A
#
# COMPACT_ATOMS: atom_id res chain seq x y z
N MET A 1 -14.90 -21.44 -1.29
CA MET A 1 -13.53 -20.93 -1.51
C MET A 1 -13.51 -19.41 -1.46
N THR A 2 -12.57 -18.86 -0.74
CA THR A 2 -12.36 -17.40 -0.74
C THR A 2 -11.75 -16.96 -2.07
N GLN A 3 -12.28 -15.91 -2.66
CA GLN A 3 -11.71 -15.32 -3.86
C GLN A 3 -10.36 -14.73 -3.54
N GLN A 4 -9.34 -15.06 -4.32
CA GLN A 4 -8.02 -14.43 -4.20
C GLN A 4 -8.07 -13.08 -4.88
N LEU A 5 -7.81 -12.03 -4.11
CA LEU A 5 -7.87 -10.67 -4.61
C LEU A 5 -6.54 -10.24 -5.21
N LYS A 6 -6.62 -9.57 -6.36
CA LYS A 6 -5.48 -9.00 -7.07
C LYS A 6 -5.09 -7.66 -6.47
N LEU A 7 -6.08 -6.87 -6.06
CA LEU A 7 -5.92 -5.58 -5.42
C LEU A 7 -6.44 -5.67 -3.99
N THR A 8 -5.58 -5.39 -3.01
CA THR A 8 -5.93 -5.52 -1.59
C THR A 8 -5.65 -4.23 -0.83
N ILE A 9 -6.34 -4.08 0.29
CA ILE A 9 -6.10 -3.01 1.26
C ILE A 9 -4.88 -3.40 2.10
N GLU A 10 -3.94 -2.47 2.29
CA GLU A 10 -2.75 -2.68 3.11
C GLU A 10 -2.61 -1.52 4.08
N LEU A 11 -2.90 -1.78 5.36
CA LEU A 11 -2.86 -0.75 6.39
C LEU A 11 -1.61 -0.93 7.27
N VAL A 12 -0.90 0.18 7.49
CA VAL A 12 0.26 0.18 8.38
C VAL A 12 -0.24 0.30 9.81
N PRO A 13 0.17 -0.60 10.74
CA PRO A 13 -0.25 -0.51 12.14
C PRO A 13 0.06 0.86 12.74
N GLN A 14 -0.86 1.36 13.57
CA GLN A 14 -0.76 2.67 14.18
C GLN A 14 0.49 2.80 15.06
N THR A 15 0.98 1.68 15.59
CA THR A 15 2.14 1.62 16.46
C THR A 15 3.47 1.55 15.70
N CYS A 16 3.45 1.49 14.38
CA CYS A 16 4.68 1.53 13.58
C CYS A 16 5.19 2.97 13.52
N TRP A 17 6.40 3.18 13.99
CA TRP A 17 7.05 4.50 13.97
C TRP A 17 7.47 4.91 12.57
N TYR A 18 7.90 3.93 11.80
CA TYR A 18 8.42 4.16 10.46
C TYR A 18 7.25 4.35 9.49
N SER A 19 7.17 5.51 8.87
CA SER A 19 6.07 5.82 7.95
C SER A 19 6.38 5.44 6.52
N ASN A 20 7.59 5.80 6.00
CA ASN A 20 8.01 5.44 4.66
C ASN A 20 9.50 5.75 4.44
N LEU A 21 10.11 5.03 3.51
CA LEU A 21 11.52 5.21 3.17
C LEU A 21 11.77 6.57 2.51
N ARG A 22 10.77 7.11 1.81
CA ARG A 22 10.87 8.40 1.14
C ARG A 22 11.33 9.51 2.08
N ASN A 23 10.85 9.49 3.32
CA ASN A 23 11.19 10.52 4.32
C ASN A 23 12.58 10.31 4.94
N GLU A 24 13.18 9.12 4.76
CA GLU A 24 14.43 8.73 5.39
C GLU A 24 15.66 8.83 4.47
N VAL A 25 15.43 9.02 3.17
CA VAL A 25 16.50 9.10 2.17
C VAL A 25 16.48 10.46 1.48
N THR A 26 17.58 10.79 0.78
CA THR A 26 17.63 12.02 -0.03
C THR A 26 16.64 11.94 -1.17
N ARG A 27 16.23 13.09 -1.70
CA ARG A 27 15.36 13.15 -2.85
C ARG A 27 15.96 12.44 -4.07
N SER A 28 17.27 12.59 -4.26
CA SER A 28 17.97 11.92 -5.36
C SER A 28 17.87 10.40 -5.24
N THR A 29 18.08 9.86 -4.04
CA THR A 29 17.95 8.42 -3.77
C THR A 29 16.52 7.95 -3.99
N TRP A 30 15.54 8.69 -3.47
CA TRP A 30 14.14 8.35 -3.68
C TRP A 30 13.76 8.36 -5.16
N ASP A 31 14.22 9.35 -5.92
CA ASP A 31 13.94 9.43 -7.35
C ASP A 31 14.49 8.21 -8.10
N LYS A 32 15.66 7.72 -7.72
CA LYS A 32 16.23 6.50 -8.31
C LYS A 32 15.37 5.28 -7.99
N ILE A 33 14.90 5.16 -6.75
CA ILE A 33 14.05 4.05 -6.31
C ILE A 33 12.74 4.05 -7.10
N ARG A 34 12.03 5.17 -7.14
CA ARG A 34 10.73 5.24 -7.82
C ARG A 34 10.84 5.02 -9.32
N LYS A 35 11.86 5.62 -9.96
CA LYS A 35 12.07 5.45 -11.40
C LYS A 35 12.42 4.00 -11.76
N SER A 36 13.23 3.36 -10.94
CA SER A 36 13.55 1.94 -11.10
C SER A 36 12.30 1.07 -10.97
N SER A 37 11.44 1.39 -10.00
CA SER A 37 10.17 0.69 -9.80
C SER A 37 9.26 0.84 -11.01
N TYR A 38 9.12 2.06 -11.54
CA TYR A 38 8.28 2.32 -12.71
C TYR A 38 8.77 1.57 -13.94
N ALA A 39 10.09 1.59 -14.17
CA ALA A 39 10.70 0.87 -15.29
C ALA A 39 10.50 -0.63 -15.19
N LYS A 40 10.62 -1.19 -13.97
CA LYS A 40 10.42 -2.61 -13.72
C LYS A 40 9.04 -3.09 -14.17
N TYR A 41 8.02 -2.24 -14.04
CA TYR A 41 6.64 -2.57 -14.40
C TYR A 41 6.23 -1.99 -15.76
N GLY A 42 7.21 -1.59 -16.60
CA GLY A 42 6.95 -1.11 -17.94
C GLY A 42 6.17 0.21 -17.98
N TYR A 43 6.32 1.03 -16.95
CA TYR A 43 5.64 2.32 -16.82
C TYR A 43 4.11 2.18 -16.78
N ARG A 44 3.64 1.06 -16.24
CA ARG A 44 2.21 0.78 -16.04
C ARG A 44 1.97 0.36 -14.62
N CYS A 45 0.72 0.52 -14.15
CA CYS A 45 0.33 0.02 -12.84
C CYS A 45 0.54 -1.50 -12.80
N ALA A 46 1.27 -1.98 -11.80
CA ALA A 46 1.59 -3.40 -11.65
C ALA A 46 0.35 -4.26 -11.38
N ILE A 47 -0.74 -3.67 -10.92
CA ILE A 47 -1.95 -4.39 -10.54
C ILE A 47 -3.02 -4.31 -11.64
N CYS A 48 -3.42 -3.10 -12.06
CA CYS A 48 -4.49 -2.95 -13.03
C CYS A 48 -4.02 -2.75 -14.48
N GLY A 49 -2.72 -2.52 -14.68
CA GLY A 49 -2.14 -2.33 -16.01
C GLY A 49 -2.40 -0.96 -16.63
N GLY A 50 -3.01 -0.04 -15.91
CA GLY A 50 -3.29 1.30 -16.41
C GLY A 50 -2.01 2.10 -16.67
N ASP A 51 -2.07 3.02 -17.63
CA ASP A 51 -0.93 3.84 -18.04
C ASP A 51 -0.99 5.27 -17.52
N SER A 52 -1.80 5.53 -16.54
CA SER A 52 -1.90 6.84 -15.89
C SER A 52 -0.69 7.11 -14.98
N ARG A 53 -0.72 8.25 -14.30
CA ARG A 53 0.31 8.61 -13.33
C ARG A 53 0.59 7.48 -12.36
N LEU A 54 1.88 7.25 -12.05
CA LEU A 54 2.30 6.18 -11.15
C LEU A 54 2.80 6.71 -9.81
N ASN A 55 2.59 5.90 -8.80
CA ASN A 55 3.11 6.10 -7.44
C ASN A 55 4.00 4.91 -7.10
N CYS A 56 5.05 5.15 -6.34
CA CYS A 56 5.92 4.10 -5.83
C CYS A 56 5.44 3.71 -4.44
N HIS A 57 4.86 2.53 -4.33
CA HIS A 57 4.27 2.04 -3.09
C HIS A 57 5.22 1.04 -2.42
N GLU A 58 5.43 1.19 -1.11
CA GLU A 58 6.27 0.29 -0.33
C GLU A 58 5.49 -0.98 0.01
N ILE A 59 6.13 -2.12 -0.23
CA ILE A 59 5.56 -3.43 0.11
C ILE A 59 6.12 -3.86 1.45
N TRP A 60 5.24 -4.04 2.44
CA TRP A 60 5.60 -4.45 3.78
C TRP A 60 5.16 -5.88 4.05
N HIS A 61 6.06 -6.65 4.67
CA HIS A 61 5.74 -7.97 5.23
C HIS A 61 5.69 -7.87 6.74
N TYR A 62 4.59 -8.36 7.34
CA TYR A 62 4.39 -8.33 8.78
C TYR A 62 4.55 -9.72 9.37
N ASP A 63 5.55 -9.86 10.25
CA ASP A 63 5.71 -11.07 11.06
C ASP A 63 4.90 -10.87 12.34
N ASP A 64 3.69 -11.39 12.38
CA ASP A 64 2.76 -11.20 13.50
C ASP A 64 3.18 -11.93 14.77
N GLN A 65 4.06 -12.91 14.65
CA GLN A 65 4.57 -13.67 15.80
C GLN A 65 5.67 -12.90 16.53
N ASN A 66 6.59 -12.31 15.78
CA ASN A 66 7.74 -11.60 16.32
C ASN A 66 7.58 -10.06 16.27
N HIS A 67 6.48 -9.59 15.71
CA HIS A 67 6.15 -8.17 15.54
C HIS A 67 7.25 -7.40 14.79
N ILE A 68 7.60 -7.93 13.61
CA ILE A 68 8.60 -7.31 12.73
C ILE A 68 7.89 -6.83 11.47
N GLN A 69 8.08 -5.55 11.16
CA GLN A 69 7.64 -4.94 9.91
C GLN A 69 8.85 -4.89 8.97
N LYS A 70 8.84 -5.71 7.93
CA LYS A 70 9.96 -5.81 7.00
C LYS A 70 9.62 -5.19 5.66
N LEU A 71 10.49 -4.30 5.16
CA LEU A 71 10.36 -3.74 3.82
C LEU A 71 10.76 -4.79 2.79
N ALA A 72 9.79 -5.26 2.01
CA ALA A 72 9.99 -6.32 1.03
C ALA A 72 10.36 -5.77 -0.35
N GLY A 73 9.98 -4.53 -0.65
CA GLY A 73 10.29 -3.94 -1.95
C GLY A 73 9.33 -2.79 -2.30
N PHE A 74 9.26 -2.50 -3.59
CA PHE A 74 8.45 -1.41 -4.11
C PHE A 74 7.64 -1.90 -5.30
N ILE A 75 6.48 -1.26 -5.51
CA ILE A 75 5.59 -1.60 -6.61
C ILE A 75 5.03 -0.30 -7.21
N ALA A 76 4.92 -0.26 -8.54
CA ALA A 76 4.34 0.89 -9.24
C ALA A 76 2.83 0.76 -9.27
N LEU A 77 2.11 1.77 -8.80
CA LEU A 77 0.65 1.76 -8.73
C LEU A 77 0.06 3.05 -9.29
N CYS A 78 -1.04 2.92 -10.04
CA CYS A 78 -1.84 4.09 -10.41
C CYS A 78 -2.48 4.72 -9.17
N ASP A 79 -2.99 5.94 -9.29
CA ASP A 79 -3.59 6.66 -8.16
C ASP A 79 -4.72 5.85 -7.50
N MET A 80 -5.58 5.24 -8.29
CA MET A 80 -6.73 4.49 -7.73
C MET A 80 -6.30 3.23 -6.98
N CYS A 81 -5.38 2.44 -7.54
CA CYS A 81 -4.86 1.27 -6.83
C CYS A 81 -4.12 1.67 -5.57
N HIS A 82 -3.37 2.77 -5.61
CA HIS A 82 -2.65 3.29 -4.46
C HIS A 82 -3.62 3.76 -3.37
N HIS A 83 -4.71 4.43 -3.75
CA HIS A 83 -5.75 4.84 -2.79
C HIS A 83 -6.43 3.65 -2.12
N VAL A 84 -6.62 2.55 -2.85
CA VAL A 84 -7.15 1.32 -2.24
C VAL A 84 -6.19 0.78 -1.17
N LYS A 85 -4.89 0.76 -1.46
CA LYS A 85 -3.89 0.34 -0.48
C LYS A 85 -3.99 1.15 0.81
N HIS A 86 -4.18 2.47 0.67
CA HIS A 86 -4.27 3.41 1.79
C HIS A 86 -5.71 3.89 1.99
N ILE A 87 -6.65 2.96 2.10
CA ILE A 87 -8.08 3.28 2.09
C ILE A 87 -8.51 4.17 3.28
N GLY A 88 -7.82 4.08 4.40
CA GLY A 88 -8.10 4.96 5.54
C GLY A 88 -7.86 6.42 5.18
N PHE A 89 -6.74 6.72 4.54
CA PHE A 89 -6.43 8.07 4.05
C PHE A 89 -7.39 8.48 2.92
N ALA A 90 -7.71 7.53 2.03
CA ALA A 90 -8.67 7.79 0.94
C ALA A 90 -10.04 8.20 1.48
N ALA A 91 -10.50 7.57 2.55
CA ALA A 91 -11.76 7.92 3.19
C ALA A 91 -11.74 9.36 3.75
N ILE A 92 -10.61 9.79 4.30
CA ILE A 92 -10.43 11.17 4.78
C ILE A 92 -10.50 12.14 3.60
N LEU A 93 -9.81 11.84 2.49
CA LEU A 93 -9.87 12.67 1.28
C LEU A 93 -11.29 12.76 0.72
N ALA A 94 -12.04 11.66 0.76
CA ALA A 94 -13.42 11.64 0.30
C ALA A 94 -14.32 12.53 1.17
N GLU A 95 -14.13 12.48 2.47
CA GLU A 95 -14.86 13.30 3.43
C GLU A 95 -14.60 14.80 3.21
N GLU A 96 -13.38 15.13 2.80
CA GLU A 96 -12.98 16.51 2.48
C GLU A 96 -13.43 16.95 1.07
N GLY A 97 -14.05 16.06 0.29
CA GLY A 97 -14.50 16.35 -1.07
C GLY A 97 -13.39 16.24 -2.13
N ASN A 98 -12.23 15.68 -1.77
CA ASN A 98 -11.07 15.57 -2.65
C ASN A 98 -10.93 14.22 -3.35
N LEU A 99 -11.87 13.29 -3.11
CA LEU A 99 -11.86 11.97 -3.71
C LEU A 99 -13.28 11.41 -3.77
N ASP A 100 -13.63 10.76 -4.89
CA ASP A 100 -14.91 10.06 -5.04
C ASP A 100 -14.76 8.62 -4.56
N TYR A 101 -15.22 8.36 -3.35
CA TYR A 101 -15.08 7.04 -2.71
C TYR A 101 -15.81 5.95 -3.48
N GLU A 102 -16.98 6.26 -4.06
CA GLU A 102 -17.74 5.27 -4.82
C GLU A 102 -16.96 4.80 -6.06
N LYS A 103 -16.29 5.72 -6.75
CA LYS A 103 -15.43 5.36 -7.88
C LYS A 103 -14.28 4.47 -7.44
N LEU A 104 -13.77 4.71 -6.23
CA LEU A 104 -12.70 3.88 -5.66
C LEU A 104 -13.20 2.45 -5.43
N VAL A 105 -14.38 2.30 -4.87
CA VAL A 105 -15.01 0.98 -4.65
C VAL A 105 -15.25 0.28 -5.98
N GLN A 106 -15.75 1.01 -6.98
CA GLN A 106 -15.96 0.47 -8.33
C GLN A 106 -14.64 0.00 -8.96
N HIS A 107 -13.57 0.75 -8.76
CA HIS A 107 -12.24 0.36 -9.24
C HIS A 107 -11.78 -0.95 -8.60
N PHE A 108 -11.95 -1.07 -7.28
CA PHE A 108 -11.63 -2.31 -6.56
C PHE A 108 -12.41 -3.50 -7.12
N MET A 109 -13.70 -3.32 -7.32
CA MET A 109 -14.56 -4.38 -7.85
C MET A 109 -14.18 -4.77 -9.27
N LYS A 110 -13.86 -3.80 -10.11
CA LYS A 110 -13.45 -4.05 -11.49
C LYS A 110 -12.14 -4.82 -11.56
N VAL A 111 -11.13 -4.37 -10.80
CA VAL A 111 -9.80 -5.00 -10.81
C VAL A 111 -9.87 -6.43 -10.28
N ASN A 112 -10.67 -6.65 -9.26
CA ASN A 112 -10.80 -7.95 -8.61
C ASN A 112 -11.90 -8.82 -9.20
N ASN A 113 -12.70 -8.28 -10.13
CA ASN A 113 -13.87 -8.97 -10.69
C ASN A 113 -14.74 -9.54 -9.56
N CYS A 114 -15.19 -8.67 -8.67
CA CYS A 114 -15.91 -9.07 -7.47
C CYS A 114 -17.12 -8.19 -7.20
N THR A 115 -17.94 -8.61 -6.23
CA THR A 115 -19.16 -7.92 -5.82
C THR A 115 -18.89 -6.88 -4.72
N PRO A 116 -19.85 -5.96 -4.47
CA PRO A 116 -19.73 -5.05 -3.33
C PRO A 116 -19.58 -5.78 -1.99
N ARG A 117 -20.16 -6.95 -1.83
CA ARG A 117 -20.05 -7.77 -0.62
C ARG A 117 -18.61 -8.19 -0.37
N VAL A 118 -17.90 -8.59 -1.42
CA VAL A 118 -16.48 -8.97 -1.31
C VAL A 118 -15.64 -7.79 -0.85
N PHE A 119 -15.90 -6.59 -1.40
CA PHE A 119 -15.22 -5.38 -0.96
C PHE A 119 -15.46 -5.12 0.53
N GLU A 120 -16.72 -5.16 0.98
CA GLU A 120 -17.07 -4.88 2.37
C GLU A 120 -16.42 -5.89 3.33
N ASP A 121 -16.46 -7.18 2.98
CA ASP A 121 -15.85 -8.23 3.80
C ASP A 121 -14.33 -8.04 3.88
N HIS A 122 -13.69 -7.71 2.76
CA HIS A 122 -12.25 -7.46 2.72
C HIS A 122 -11.87 -6.24 3.57
N ARG A 123 -12.64 -5.16 3.43
CA ARG A 123 -12.40 -3.93 4.19
C ARG A 123 -12.52 -4.20 5.69
N THR A 124 -13.58 -4.89 6.12
CA THR A 124 -13.79 -5.25 7.52
C THR A 124 -12.62 -6.08 8.04
N SER A 125 -12.20 -7.08 7.29
CA SER A 125 -11.09 -7.96 7.64
C SER A 125 -9.77 -7.18 7.74
N ALA A 126 -9.52 -6.26 6.80
CA ALA A 126 -8.30 -5.45 6.80
C ALA A 126 -8.23 -4.53 8.03
N PHE A 127 -9.33 -3.88 8.39
CA PHE A 127 -9.38 -3.02 9.58
C PHE A 127 -9.31 -3.81 10.89
N ASP A 128 -9.90 -5.01 10.94
CA ASP A 128 -9.78 -5.89 12.11
C ASP A 128 -8.31 -6.28 12.32
N GLN A 129 -7.61 -6.64 11.25
CA GLN A 129 -6.19 -6.97 11.30
C GLN A 129 -5.36 -5.76 11.72
N TRP A 130 -5.67 -4.59 11.19
CA TRP A 130 -5.00 -3.35 11.56
C TRP A 130 -5.17 -3.04 13.05
N ARG A 131 -6.39 -3.17 13.58
CA ARG A 131 -6.65 -2.97 15.01
C ARG A 131 -5.86 -3.94 15.87
N GLU A 132 -5.82 -5.20 15.48
CA GLU A 132 -5.08 -6.22 16.23
C GLU A 132 -3.57 -5.94 16.20
N ARG A 133 -3.03 -5.64 15.03
CA ARG A 133 -1.61 -5.31 14.88
C ARG A 133 -1.25 -4.02 15.62
N SER A 134 -2.16 -3.06 15.69
CA SER A 134 -1.94 -1.78 16.36
C SER A 134 -1.90 -1.89 17.89
N LYS A 135 -2.21 -3.05 18.45
CA LYS A 135 -2.07 -3.31 19.89
C LYS A 135 -0.64 -3.66 20.29
N HIS A 136 0.23 -3.94 19.34
CA HIS A 136 1.59 -4.39 19.58
C HIS A 136 2.60 -3.37 19.09
N ASN A 137 3.79 -3.36 19.71
CA ASN A 137 4.91 -2.56 19.24
C ASN A 137 5.66 -3.34 18.16
N TRP A 138 6.08 -2.65 17.11
CA TRP A 138 6.72 -3.26 15.94
C TRP A 138 8.16 -2.78 15.79
N ASN A 139 9.05 -3.71 15.45
CA ASN A 139 10.40 -3.39 15.02
C ASN A 139 10.42 -3.34 13.49
N THR A 140 11.00 -2.28 12.94
CA THR A 140 11.09 -2.10 11.50
C THR A 140 12.42 -2.66 10.99
N ASN A 141 12.34 -3.54 9.99
CA ASN A 141 13.52 -4.11 9.34
C ASN A 141 13.51 -3.66 7.88
N LEU A 142 14.46 -2.79 7.52
CA LEU A 142 14.58 -2.27 6.16
C LEU A 142 15.39 -3.18 5.25
N GLY A 143 16.00 -4.25 5.80
CA GLY A 143 16.76 -5.21 5.03
C GLY A 143 17.87 -4.54 4.22
N GLU A 144 17.95 -4.87 2.94
CA GLU A 144 18.94 -4.30 2.03
C GLU A 144 18.83 -2.78 1.84
N TYR A 145 17.67 -2.20 2.16
CA TYR A 145 17.42 -0.76 1.98
C TYR A 145 18.01 0.09 3.09
N GLN A 146 18.46 -0.52 4.19
CA GLN A 146 19.03 0.20 5.32
C GLN A 146 20.26 1.03 4.89
N SER A 147 21.08 0.52 4.00
CA SER A 147 22.28 1.20 3.53
C SER A 147 21.98 2.50 2.79
N LEU A 148 20.77 2.65 2.23
CA LEU A 148 20.37 3.87 1.52
C LEU A 148 20.19 5.05 2.47
N ILE A 149 19.80 4.78 3.71
CA ILE A 149 19.63 5.81 4.74
C ILE A 149 20.99 6.31 5.23
N GLU A 150 21.97 5.40 5.29
CA GLU A 150 23.32 5.66 5.80
C GLU A 150 24.24 6.32 4.77
N SER A 151 23.81 6.35 3.51
CA SER A 151 24.65 6.91 2.42
C SER A 151 24.46 8.42 2.23
#